data_641099b7380496ff2f3769376cd830a1
#
_entry.id   641099b7380496ff2f3769376cd830a1
#
_cell.length_a   1.000
_cell.length_b   1.000
_cell.length_c   1.000
_cell.angle_alpha   90.00
_cell.angle_beta   90.00
_cell.angle_gamma   90.00
#
_symmetry.space_group_name_H-M   'P 1'
#
loop_
_entity.id
_entity.type
_entity.pdbx_description
1 polymer ?
#
loop_
_entity_poly.entity_id
_entity_poly.type
_entity_poly.pdbx_seq_one_letter_code
_entity_poly.pdbx_strand_id
1 'polypeptide(L)'
;SETSTLFRNEDSGEMHGLTRVRQFTISEGHLIVRPDQMVEEFKGCLALAKYCLETLGVEEDVTYHLSKWDPENKEKYIGDADVWNETEQDIRNILDELGINYTEDVGEAAFYGPKVDINAKNVYGKEDTMITIQWDALLAEQFDMYYVDQNGEKVRPYIIHRTSMGCYERTLAWLIEKYAGKFPTWLCPEQVRVLPISEKYEEYAQSVAKALKERHVDVTVDSRSEKIG
;
A
#
# COMPACT_ATOMS: atom_id res chain seq x y z
N SER A 1 3.83 11.79 -3.76
CA SER A 1 3.85 10.69 -2.78
C SER A 1 4.96 10.90 -1.77
N GLU A 2 4.76 10.37 -0.60
CA GLU A 2 5.72 10.44 0.51
C GLU A 2 5.70 9.15 1.32
N THR A 3 6.76 8.95 2.09
CA THR A 3 6.82 7.98 3.18
C THR A 3 6.79 8.77 4.47
N SER A 4 5.72 8.65 5.23
CA SER A 4 5.50 9.46 6.42
C SER A 4 5.24 8.60 7.65
N THR A 5 5.63 9.13 8.81
CA THR A 5 5.31 8.55 10.11
C THR A 5 3.96 9.10 10.59
N LEU A 6 3.04 8.21 10.87
CA LEU A 6 1.69 8.53 11.34
C LEU A 6 1.46 8.01 12.76
N PHE A 7 0.53 8.65 13.45
CA PHE A 7 0.15 8.30 14.81
C PHE A 7 -1.37 8.12 14.89
N ARG A 8 -1.80 7.05 15.57
CA ARG A 8 -3.21 6.80 15.89
C ARG A 8 -3.36 6.51 17.37
N ASN A 9 -4.38 7.09 17.98
CA ASN A 9 -4.74 6.78 19.37
C ASN A 9 -5.55 5.50 19.43
N GLU A 10 -4.87 4.38 19.16
CA GLU A 10 -5.49 3.05 19.25
C GLU A 10 -5.71 2.65 20.70
N ASP A 11 -6.84 2.03 20.98
CA ASP A 11 -7.11 1.45 22.31
C ASP A 11 -6.16 0.27 22.57
N SER A 12 -5.80 0.09 23.84
CA SER A 12 -4.84 -0.95 24.24
C SER A 12 -5.28 -2.36 23.86
N GLY A 13 -6.59 -2.63 23.83
CA GLY A 13 -7.15 -3.91 23.44
C GLY A 13 -7.16 -4.17 21.94
N GLU A 14 -6.94 -3.13 21.13
CA GLU A 14 -6.89 -3.25 19.67
C GLU A 14 -5.47 -3.40 19.12
N MET A 15 -4.46 -3.02 19.92
CA MET A 15 -3.07 -3.16 19.48
C MET A 15 -2.70 -4.62 19.32
N HIS A 16 -2.07 -4.96 18.18
CA HIS A 16 -1.74 -6.33 17.83
C HIS A 16 -0.42 -6.43 17.05
N GLY A 17 0.66 -6.83 17.73
CA GLY A 17 1.98 -7.00 17.13
C GLY A 17 2.42 -5.80 16.29
N LEU A 18 2.86 -6.03 15.08
CA LEU A 18 3.15 -4.99 14.08
C LEU A 18 1.92 -4.66 13.20
N THR A 19 0.87 -5.46 13.26
CA THR A 19 -0.31 -5.30 12.41
C THR A 19 -1.13 -4.06 12.80
N ARG A 20 -1.21 -3.76 14.12
CA ARG A 20 -1.93 -2.58 14.62
C ARG A 20 -1.16 -1.92 15.75
N VAL A 21 -0.56 -0.80 15.45
CA VAL A 21 0.34 -0.03 16.32
C VAL A 21 -0.07 1.43 16.37
N ARG A 22 0.36 2.15 17.39
CA ARG A 22 0.06 3.58 17.57
C ARG A 22 0.94 4.51 16.74
N GLN A 23 2.13 4.05 16.37
CA GLN A 23 3.04 4.75 15.47
C GLN A 23 3.40 3.80 14.34
N PHE A 24 3.26 4.24 13.11
CA PHE A 24 3.55 3.43 11.93
C PHE A 24 4.01 4.31 10.77
N THR A 25 4.63 3.66 9.79
CA THR A 25 5.07 4.29 8.56
C THR A 25 4.18 3.88 7.41
N ILE A 26 3.72 4.84 6.63
CA ILE A 26 2.89 4.58 5.46
C ILE A 26 3.53 5.18 4.20
N SER A 27 3.42 4.45 3.09
CA SER A 27 3.73 4.99 1.77
C SER A 27 2.44 5.41 1.10
N GLU A 28 2.24 6.72 1.00
CA GLU A 28 1.01 7.28 0.45
C GLU A 28 1.26 8.32 -0.63
N GLY A 29 0.22 8.61 -1.39
CA GLY A 29 0.20 9.66 -2.38
C GLY A 29 -1.19 10.23 -2.53
N HIS A 30 -1.24 11.54 -2.77
CA HIS A 30 -2.44 12.28 -3.07
C HIS A 30 -2.33 12.77 -4.51
N LEU A 31 -3.24 12.34 -5.37
CA LEU A 31 -3.33 12.79 -6.74
C LEU A 31 -4.47 13.81 -6.82
N ILE A 32 -4.15 15.02 -7.23
CA ILE A 32 -5.14 16.07 -7.45
C ILE A 32 -5.39 16.11 -8.94
N VAL A 33 -6.58 15.72 -9.34
CA VAL A 33 -6.91 15.41 -10.73
C VAL A 33 -8.13 16.17 -11.20
N ARG A 34 -8.20 16.44 -12.50
CA ARG A 34 -9.44 16.94 -13.10
C ARG A 34 -10.49 15.81 -13.13
N PRO A 35 -11.79 16.14 -13.04
CA PRO A 35 -12.85 15.13 -13.10
C PRO A 35 -12.75 14.20 -14.32
N ASP A 36 -12.40 14.74 -15.49
CA ASP A 36 -12.23 13.96 -16.73
C ASP A 36 -11.03 12.98 -16.73
N GLN A 37 -10.10 13.14 -15.80
CA GLN A 37 -8.91 12.26 -15.64
C GLN A 37 -9.10 11.18 -14.58
N MET A 38 -10.14 11.30 -13.76
CA MET A 38 -10.28 10.51 -12.53
C MET A 38 -10.25 9.00 -12.79
N VAL A 39 -10.98 8.53 -13.80
CA VAL A 39 -11.06 7.10 -14.14
C VAL A 39 -9.68 6.54 -14.50
N GLU A 40 -8.93 7.23 -15.36
CA GLU A 40 -7.62 6.75 -15.82
C GLU A 40 -6.56 6.82 -14.70
N GLU A 41 -6.58 7.86 -13.88
CA GLU A 41 -5.68 7.97 -12.72
C GLU A 41 -5.99 6.92 -11.64
N PHE A 42 -7.29 6.61 -11.44
CA PHE A 42 -7.69 5.54 -10.52
C PHE A 42 -7.22 4.16 -11.00
N LYS A 43 -7.35 3.88 -12.31
CA LYS A 43 -6.77 2.67 -12.94
C LYS A 43 -5.25 2.62 -12.75
N GLY A 44 -4.56 3.76 -12.90
CA GLY A 44 -3.13 3.87 -12.64
C GLY A 44 -2.74 3.52 -11.20
N CYS A 45 -3.56 3.91 -10.22
CA CYS A 45 -3.36 3.54 -8.82
C CYS A 45 -3.55 2.04 -8.59
N LEU A 46 -4.56 1.41 -9.21
CA LEU A 46 -4.76 -0.04 -9.15
C LEU A 46 -3.58 -0.80 -9.80
N ALA A 47 -3.09 -0.32 -10.95
CA ALA A 47 -1.92 -0.91 -11.60
C ALA A 47 -0.66 -0.82 -10.72
N LEU A 48 -0.45 0.30 -10.00
CA LEU A 48 0.66 0.44 -9.06
C LEU A 48 0.51 -0.54 -7.88
N ALA A 49 -0.68 -0.67 -7.31
CA ALA A 49 -0.94 -1.62 -6.24
C ALA A 49 -0.66 -3.05 -6.70
N LYS A 50 -1.15 -3.44 -7.86
CA LYS A 50 -0.88 -4.74 -8.48
C LYS A 50 0.62 -4.99 -8.67
N TYR A 51 1.34 -4.03 -9.23
CA TYR A 51 2.79 -4.12 -9.39
C TYR A 51 3.53 -4.36 -8.07
N CYS A 52 3.12 -3.68 -6.99
CA CYS A 52 3.70 -3.88 -5.66
C CYS A 52 3.43 -5.30 -5.14
N LEU A 53 2.19 -5.80 -5.28
CA LEU A 53 1.80 -7.15 -4.85
C LEU A 53 2.54 -8.24 -5.65
N GLU A 54 2.64 -8.09 -6.96
CA GLU A 54 3.41 -8.99 -7.84
C GLU A 54 4.89 -9.02 -7.43
N THR A 55 5.48 -7.83 -7.19
CA THR A 55 6.88 -7.71 -6.78
C THR A 55 7.14 -8.40 -5.43
N LEU A 56 6.19 -8.31 -4.50
CA LEU A 56 6.26 -9.01 -3.21
C LEU A 56 5.94 -10.51 -3.32
N GLY A 57 5.44 -10.98 -4.47
CA GLY A 57 5.05 -12.38 -4.68
C GLY A 57 3.78 -12.78 -3.92
N VAL A 58 2.83 -11.87 -3.78
CA VAL A 58 1.65 -12.01 -2.91
C VAL A 58 0.33 -11.67 -3.63
N GLU A 59 0.36 -11.50 -4.93
CA GLU A 59 -0.80 -11.11 -5.73
C GLU A 59 -1.99 -12.09 -5.60
N GLU A 60 -1.69 -13.39 -5.46
CA GLU A 60 -2.74 -14.42 -5.36
C GLU A 60 -3.35 -14.55 -3.95
N ASP A 61 -2.79 -13.86 -2.96
CA ASP A 61 -3.21 -13.97 -1.55
C ASP A 61 -4.16 -12.83 -1.12
N VAL A 62 -4.54 -11.97 -2.05
CA VAL A 62 -5.35 -10.80 -1.72
C VAL A 62 -6.75 -10.88 -2.31
N THR A 63 -7.67 -10.16 -1.67
CA THR A 63 -9.05 -9.95 -2.08
C THR A 63 -9.32 -8.46 -2.25
N TYR A 64 -10.17 -8.11 -3.21
CA TYR A 64 -10.54 -6.72 -3.48
C TYR A 64 -11.94 -6.46 -2.95
N HIS A 65 -12.11 -5.32 -2.31
CA HIS A 65 -13.36 -4.90 -1.68
C HIS A 65 -13.72 -3.49 -2.13
N LEU A 66 -14.90 -3.31 -2.70
CA LEU A 66 -15.48 -1.98 -2.90
C LEU A 66 -16.22 -1.59 -1.63
N SER A 67 -15.60 -0.73 -0.84
CA SER A 67 -16.18 -0.18 0.39
C SER A 67 -17.09 0.98 0.06
N LYS A 68 -18.38 0.80 0.32
CA LYS A 68 -19.48 1.67 -0.05
C LYS A 68 -20.03 2.45 1.14
N TRP A 69 -20.73 3.55 0.84
CA TRP A 69 -21.49 4.24 1.86
C TRP A 69 -22.73 3.45 2.30
N ASP A 70 -23.26 3.82 3.45
CA ASP A 70 -24.53 3.28 3.95
C ASP A 70 -25.63 4.35 3.84
N PRO A 71 -26.59 4.22 2.92
CA PRO A 71 -27.68 5.17 2.77
C PRO A 71 -28.60 5.31 3.99
N GLU A 72 -28.58 4.33 4.90
CA GLU A 72 -29.36 4.36 6.13
C GLU A 72 -28.63 5.12 7.27
N ASN A 73 -27.30 5.29 7.16
CA ASN A 73 -26.46 5.98 8.13
C ASN A 73 -25.86 7.27 7.54
N LYS A 74 -26.71 8.14 7.03
CA LYS A 74 -26.30 9.36 6.31
C LYS A 74 -25.46 10.34 7.15
N GLU A 75 -25.61 10.31 8.46
CA GLU A 75 -24.87 11.20 9.37
C GLU A 75 -23.34 10.94 9.36
N LYS A 76 -22.93 9.72 8.98
CA LYS A 76 -21.51 9.34 8.85
C LYS A 76 -20.85 9.98 7.63
N TYR A 77 -21.62 10.32 6.60
CA TYR A 77 -21.10 10.64 5.27
C TYR A 77 -21.37 12.08 4.86
N ILE A 78 -20.42 12.71 4.18
CA ILE A 78 -20.54 14.07 3.68
C ILE A 78 -20.97 14.04 2.22
N GLY A 79 -21.77 15.02 1.78
CA GLY A 79 -22.13 15.22 0.39
C GLY A 79 -23.48 14.66 0.00
N ASP A 80 -23.74 14.70 -1.30
CA ASP A 80 -25.04 14.31 -1.89
C ASP A 80 -25.07 12.80 -2.23
N ALA A 81 -26.20 12.17 -2.03
CA ALA A 81 -26.40 10.76 -2.34
C ALA A 81 -26.17 10.40 -3.82
N ASP A 82 -26.49 11.33 -4.73
CA ASP A 82 -26.29 11.10 -6.18
C ASP A 82 -24.80 11.05 -6.50
N VAL A 83 -23.97 11.92 -5.89
CA VAL A 83 -22.51 11.90 -6.05
C VAL A 83 -21.93 10.58 -5.54
N TRP A 84 -22.40 10.08 -4.38
CA TRP A 84 -21.98 8.78 -3.84
C TRP A 84 -22.30 7.63 -4.80
N ASN A 85 -23.54 7.58 -5.29
CA ASN A 85 -23.98 6.52 -6.18
C ASN A 85 -23.24 6.53 -7.53
N GLU A 86 -23.00 7.72 -8.10
CA GLU A 86 -22.23 7.90 -9.33
C GLU A 86 -20.78 7.43 -9.16
N THR A 87 -20.13 7.91 -8.11
CA THR A 87 -18.72 7.56 -7.81
C THR A 87 -18.54 6.06 -7.56
N GLU A 88 -19.45 5.44 -6.82
CA GLU A 88 -19.42 3.98 -6.62
C GLU A 88 -19.62 3.22 -7.93
N GLN A 89 -20.51 3.73 -8.82
CA GLN A 89 -20.74 3.11 -10.11
C GLN A 89 -19.49 3.23 -11.01
N ASP A 90 -18.80 4.36 -10.96
CA ASP A 90 -17.55 4.54 -11.71
C ASP A 90 -16.48 3.56 -11.24
N ILE A 91 -16.33 3.35 -9.93
CA ILE A 91 -15.40 2.34 -9.41
C ILE A 91 -15.78 0.93 -9.86
N ARG A 92 -17.08 0.56 -9.83
CA ARG A 92 -17.54 -0.75 -10.37
C ARG A 92 -17.13 -0.91 -11.83
N ASN A 93 -17.42 0.09 -12.65
CA ASN A 93 -17.10 0.07 -14.08
C ASN A 93 -15.59 -0.14 -14.29
N ILE A 94 -14.73 0.51 -13.48
CA ILE A 94 -13.28 0.34 -13.52
C ILE A 94 -12.88 -1.09 -13.16
N LEU A 95 -13.40 -1.63 -12.06
CA LEU A 95 -13.05 -2.97 -11.59
C LEU A 95 -13.51 -4.05 -12.58
N ASP A 96 -14.71 -3.90 -13.13
CA ASP A 96 -15.27 -4.80 -14.14
C ASP A 96 -14.46 -4.75 -15.45
N GLU A 97 -14.09 -3.56 -15.93
CA GLU A 97 -13.27 -3.38 -17.13
C GLU A 97 -11.88 -4.02 -16.98
N LEU A 98 -11.30 -3.93 -15.78
CA LEU A 98 -10.00 -4.53 -15.46
C LEU A 98 -10.10 -6.04 -15.16
N GLY A 99 -11.31 -6.60 -15.13
CA GLY A 99 -11.55 -8.02 -14.82
C GLY A 99 -11.17 -8.40 -13.38
N ILE A 100 -11.22 -7.44 -12.46
CA ILE A 100 -10.91 -7.66 -11.04
C ILE A 100 -12.15 -8.25 -10.36
N ASN A 101 -11.98 -9.41 -9.72
CA ASN A 101 -13.03 -9.96 -8.86
C ASN A 101 -13.04 -9.22 -7.52
N TYR A 102 -14.19 -8.71 -7.11
CA TYR A 102 -14.34 -7.95 -5.87
C TYR A 102 -15.64 -8.27 -5.15
N THR A 103 -15.71 -7.92 -3.88
CA THR A 103 -16.94 -7.90 -3.08
C THR A 103 -17.32 -6.46 -2.76
N GLU A 104 -18.59 -6.23 -2.40
CA GLU A 104 -19.08 -4.92 -2.00
C GLU A 104 -19.41 -4.91 -0.50
N ASP A 105 -18.82 -3.98 0.24
CA ASP A 105 -18.98 -3.86 1.69
C ASP A 105 -19.68 -2.53 2.02
N VAL A 106 -20.96 -2.61 2.38
CA VAL A 106 -21.78 -1.45 2.74
C VAL A 106 -21.39 -0.93 4.13
N GLY A 107 -21.26 0.39 4.26
CA GLY A 107 -20.91 1.03 5.53
C GLY A 107 -19.42 1.20 5.78
N GLU A 108 -18.56 0.63 4.94
CA GLU A 108 -17.11 0.62 5.10
C GLU A 108 -16.38 1.77 4.37
N ALA A 109 -17.11 2.59 3.59
CA ALA A 109 -16.54 3.77 2.95
C ALA A 109 -16.00 4.79 3.97
N ALA A 110 -15.01 5.58 3.55
CA ALA A 110 -14.60 6.77 4.29
C ALA A 110 -15.75 7.79 4.27
N PHE A 111 -15.76 8.72 5.24
CA PHE A 111 -16.83 9.73 5.33
C PHE A 111 -16.87 10.69 4.13
N TYR A 112 -15.80 10.76 3.35
CA TYR A 112 -15.61 11.68 2.21
C TYR A 112 -15.63 10.98 0.84
N GLY A 113 -15.72 9.67 0.77
CA GLY A 113 -15.78 8.95 -0.50
C GLY A 113 -15.64 7.44 -0.41
N PRO A 114 -16.08 6.72 -1.44
CA PRO A 114 -15.90 5.27 -1.55
C PRO A 114 -14.43 4.92 -1.79
N LYS A 115 -14.10 3.66 -1.55
CA LYS A 115 -12.72 3.18 -1.68
C LYS A 115 -12.65 1.74 -2.16
N VAL A 116 -11.53 1.39 -2.76
CA VAL A 116 -11.13 0.01 -2.98
C VAL A 116 -10.12 -0.36 -1.91
N ASP A 117 -10.48 -1.33 -1.08
CA ASP A 117 -9.57 -1.95 -0.12
C ASP A 117 -9.04 -3.26 -0.70
N ILE A 118 -7.73 -3.47 -0.61
CA ILE A 118 -7.07 -4.72 -0.97
C ILE A 118 -6.65 -5.38 0.33
N ASN A 119 -7.32 -6.47 0.65
CA ASN A 119 -7.15 -7.20 1.90
C ASN A 119 -6.31 -8.46 1.71
N ALA A 120 -5.52 -8.80 2.70
CA ALA A 120 -4.77 -10.04 2.74
C ALA A 120 -5.18 -10.89 3.95
N LYS A 121 -5.25 -12.21 3.76
CA LYS A 121 -5.50 -13.15 4.85
C LYS A 121 -4.21 -13.43 5.60
N ASN A 122 -4.25 -13.24 6.92
CA ASN A 122 -3.17 -13.67 7.80
C ASN A 122 -3.22 -15.20 8.03
N VAL A 123 -2.24 -15.74 8.75
CA VAL A 123 -2.14 -17.19 9.03
C VAL A 123 -3.31 -17.77 9.83
N TYR A 124 -4.12 -16.93 10.46
CA TYR A 124 -5.32 -17.30 11.18
C TYR A 124 -6.60 -17.22 10.34
N GLY A 125 -6.47 -16.82 9.05
CA GLY A 125 -7.59 -16.65 8.13
C GLY A 125 -8.37 -15.35 8.29
N LYS A 126 -7.90 -14.43 9.14
CA LYS A 126 -8.46 -13.09 9.27
C LYS A 126 -7.94 -12.19 8.15
N GLU A 127 -8.80 -11.40 7.55
CA GLU A 127 -8.43 -10.40 6.56
C GLU A 127 -8.02 -9.10 7.24
N ASP A 128 -6.90 -8.55 6.79
CA ASP A 128 -6.41 -7.23 7.18
C ASP A 128 -6.20 -6.39 5.92
N THR A 129 -6.65 -5.14 5.93
CA THR A 129 -6.48 -4.23 4.80
C THR A 129 -5.02 -3.83 4.67
N MET A 130 -4.46 -4.10 3.49
CA MET A 130 -3.06 -3.82 3.15
C MET A 130 -2.94 -2.52 2.37
N ILE A 131 -3.70 -2.38 1.30
CA ILE A 131 -3.66 -1.23 0.39
C ILE A 131 -5.06 -0.64 0.29
N THR A 132 -5.14 0.68 0.25
CA THR A 132 -6.40 1.40 0.04
C THR A 132 -6.22 2.45 -1.04
N ILE A 133 -7.21 2.56 -1.93
CA ILE A 133 -7.33 3.60 -2.94
C ILE A 133 -8.69 4.24 -2.77
N GLN A 134 -8.74 5.53 -2.45
CA GLN A 134 -9.95 6.26 -2.10
C GLN A 134 -10.26 7.33 -3.15
N TRP A 135 -11.52 7.40 -3.54
CA TRP A 135 -12.03 8.44 -4.41
C TRP A 135 -12.67 9.54 -3.58
N ASP A 136 -12.12 10.72 -3.64
CA ASP A 136 -12.56 11.88 -2.87
C ASP A 136 -13.02 12.99 -3.81
N ALA A 137 -14.32 13.21 -3.83
CA ALA A 137 -14.96 14.28 -4.58
C ALA A 137 -15.35 15.50 -3.71
N LEU A 138 -15.01 15.51 -2.42
CA LEU A 138 -15.58 16.40 -1.42
C LEU A 138 -14.56 17.31 -0.72
N LEU A 139 -13.38 16.79 -0.36
CA LEU A 139 -12.40 17.56 0.42
C LEU A 139 -11.84 18.76 -0.36
N ALA A 140 -11.81 18.69 -1.68
CA ALA A 140 -11.42 19.84 -2.51
C ALA A 140 -12.31 21.06 -2.28
N GLU A 141 -13.59 20.87 -1.97
CA GLU A 141 -14.49 21.95 -1.59
C GLU A 141 -14.17 22.50 -0.21
N GLN A 142 -13.96 21.63 0.77
CA GLN A 142 -13.63 22.03 2.16
C GLN A 142 -12.32 22.82 2.24
N PHE A 143 -11.34 22.49 1.41
CA PHE A 143 -10.05 23.18 1.33
C PHE A 143 -10.03 24.35 0.34
N ASP A 144 -11.18 24.71 -0.24
CA ASP A 144 -11.31 25.72 -1.28
C ASP A 144 -10.30 25.55 -2.44
N MET A 145 -10.05 24.29 -2.81
CA MET A 145 -9.15 23.97 -3.92
C MET A 145 -9.84 24.20 -5.26
N TYR A 146 -9.12 24.73 -6.21
CA TYR A 146 -9.57 24.86 -7.59
C TYR A 146 -8.37 24.90 -8.55
N TYR A 147 -8.61 24.51 -9.78
CA TYR A 147 -7.73 24.81 -10.91
C TYR A 147 -8.44 25.72 -11.89
N VAL A 148 -7.68 26.36 -12.76
CA VAL A 148 -8.24 27.18 -13.84
C VAL A 148 -8.24 26.35 -15.12
N ASP A 149 -9.41 26.16 -15.70
CA ASP A 149 -9.59 25.39 -16.92
C ASP A 149 -9.15 26.18 -18.18
N GLN A 150 -9.27 25.55 -19.34
CA GLN A 150 -8.92 26.15 -20.63
C GLN A 150 -9.78 27.37 -21.02
N ASN A 151 -10.94 27.54 -20.37
CA ASN A 151 -11.84 28.66 -20.58
C ASN A 151 -11.59 29.80 -19.59
N GLY A 152 -10.64 29.63 -18.66
CA GLY A 152 -10.34 30.58 -17.60
C GLY A 152 -11.28 30.47 -16.39
N GLU A 153 -12.07 29.42 -16.29
CA GLU A 153 -13.02 29.18 -15.21
C GLU A 153 -12.37 28.38 -14.05
N LYS A 154 -12.79 28.68 -12.82
CA LYS A 154 -12.39 27.92 -11.63
C LYS A 154 -13.21 26.65 -11.51
N VAL A 155 -12.54 25.52 -11.54
CA VAL A 155 -13.17 24.19 -11.43
C VAL A 155 -12.59 23.44 -10.23
N ARG A 156 -13.44 22.72 -9.52
CA ARG A 156 -13.01 21.85 -8.39
C ARG A 156 -12.30 20.61 -8.93
N PRO A 157 -11.12 20.26 -8.43
CA PRO A 157 -10.49 18.98 -8.69
C PRO A 157 -11.12 17.88 -7.85
N TYR A 158 -10.85 16.64 -8.21
CA TYR A 158 -11.01 15.47 -7.33
C TYR A 158 -9.66 15.09 -6.72
N ILE A 159 -9.70 14.29 -5.65
CA ILE A 159 -8.49 13.80 -5.00
C ILE A 159 -8.54 12.28 -4.96
N ILE A 160 -7.44 11.63 -5.32
CA ILE A 160 -7.24 10.20 -5.05
C ILE A 160 -6.26 10.08 -3.90
N HIS A 161 -6.70 9.50 -2.78
CA HIS A 161 -5.81 9.08 -1.72
C HIS A 161 -5.43 7.63 -1.98
N ARG A 162 -4.15 7.34 -2.10
CA ARG A 162 -3.73 5.98 -2.37
C ARG A 162 -2.50 5.60 -1.56
N THR A 163 -2.45 4.36 -1.13
CA THR A 163 -1.22 3.74 -0.66
C THR A 163 -0.62 2.86 -1.76
N SER A 164 0.69 2.65 -1.75
CA SER A 164 1.36 1.71 -2.66
C SER A 164 1.54 0.34 -2.04
N MET A 165 2.08 0.29 -0.82
CA MET A 165 2.24 -0.92 -0.01
C MET A 165 1.50 -0.84 1.33
N GLY A 166 0.77 0.25 1.57
CA GLY A 166 0.09 0.51 2.82
C GLY A 166 1.04 0.83 3.99
N CYS A 167 0.70 0.33 5.16
CA CYS A 167 1.51 0.45 6.36
C CYS A 167 2.67 -0.55 6.32
N TYR A 168 3.91 -0.07 6.42
CA TYR A 168 5.11 -0.91 6.32
C TYR A 168 5.17 -1.97 7.41
N GLU A 169 4.82 -1.62 8.64
CA GLU A 169 4.83 -2.54 9.77
C GLU A 169 3.85 -3.69 9.56
N ARG A 170 2.64 -3.40 9.08
CA ARG A 170 1.62 -4.41 8.77
C ARG A 170 2.03 -5.30 7.61
N THR A 171 2.52 -4.72 6.54
CA THR A 171 3.00 -5.47 5.36
C THR A 171 4.17 -6.37 5.74
N LEU A 172 5.12 -5.87 6.55
CA LEU A 172 6.22 -6.67 7.05
C LEU A 172 5.74 -7.83 7.94
N ALA A 173 4.80 -7.58 8.86
CA ALA A 173 4.21 -8.61 9.70
C ALA A 173 3.61 -9.75 8.86
N TRP A 174 2.82 -9.39 7.87
CA TRP A 174 2.18 -10.34 6.97
C TRP A 174 3.20 -11.13 6.14
N LEU A 175 4.24 -10.47 5.60
CA LEU A 175 5.32 -11.15 4.87
C LEU A 175 6.12 -12.11 5.75
N ILE A 176 6.39 -11.74 7.02
CA ILE A 176 7.05 -12.62 8.01
C ILE A 176 6.21 -13.88 8.21
N GLU A 177 4.90 -13.74 8.38
CA GLU A 177 3.98 -14.88 8.55
C GLU A 177 3.94 -15.74 7.27
N LYS A 178 3.74 -15.13 6.11
CA LYS A 178 3.64 -15.84 4.83
C LYS A 178 4.90 -16.65 4.52
N TYR A 179 6.06 -16.05 4.65
CA TYR A 179 7.34 -16.69 4.33
C TYR A 179 7.93 -17.47 5.51
N ALA A 180 7.29 -17.45 6.70
CA ALA A 180 7.85 -18.02 7.93
C ALA A 180 9.29 -17.56 8.19
N GLY A 181 9.60 -16.31 7.86
CA GLY A 181 10.93 -15.70 7.93
C GLY A 181 11.91 -16.09 6.82
N LYS A 182 11.51 -16.99 5.90
CA LYS A 182 12.33 -17.41 4.75
C LYS A 182 12.05 -16.54 3.53
N PHE A 183 12.44 -15.29 3.61
CA PHE A 183 12.20 -14.31 2.56
C PHE A 183 12.88 -14.68 1.23
N PRO A 184 12.33 -14.25 0.09
CA PRO A 184 13.08 -14.18 -1.15
C PRO A 184 14.38 -13.39 -0.97
N THR A 185 15.46 -13.79 -1.64
CA THR A 185 16.80 -13.21 -1.42
C THR A 185 16.81 -11.68 -1.48
N TRP A 186 16.10 -11.09 -2.45
CA TRP A 186 16.07 -9.63 -2.62
C TRP A 186 15.41 -8.88 -1.45
N LEU A 187 14.55 -9.56 -0.67
CA LEU A 187 13.84 -9.00 0.49
C LEU A 187 14.57 -9.29 1.82
N CYS A 188 15.66 -10.09 1.78
CA CYS A 188 16.44 -10.38 2.97
C CYS A 188 17.21 -9.15 3.43
N PRO A 189 17.23 -8.84 4.75
CA PRO A 189 18.06 -7.76 5.30
C PRO A 189 19.56 -7.95 5.05
N GLU A 190 20.00 -9.20 4.97
CA GLU A 190 21.35 -9.59 4.53
C GLU A 190 21.20 -10.64 3.45
N GLN A 191 21.55 -10.30 2.20
CA GLN A 191 21.34 -11.18 1.05
C GLN A 191 22.45 -12.21 0.91
N VAL A 192 23.70 -11.81 1.15
CA VAL A 192 24.87 -12.66 1.06
C VAL A 192 25.85 -12.37 2.21
N ARG A 193 26.34 -13.43 2.83
CA ARG A 193 27.45 -13.35 3.77
C ARG A 193 28.65 -14.12 3.21
N VAL A 194 29.79 -13.45 3.09
CA VAL A 194 31.05 -14.06 2.66
C VAL A 194 31.89 -14.39 3.89
N LEU A 195 32.25 -15.66 4.03
CA LEU A 195 33.00 -16.17 5.18
C LEU A 195 34.38 -16.63 4.70
N PRO A 196 35.46 -15.84 4.88
CA PRO A 196 36.82 -16.30 4.60
C PRO A 196 37.22 -17.39 5.59
N ILE A 197 37.73 -18.51 5.08
CA ILE A 197 38.15 -19.67 5.91
C ILE A 197 39.38 -19.39 6.77
N SER A 198 40.12 -18.32 6.48
CA SER A 198 41.23 -17.80 7.27
C SER A 198 41.56 -16.37 6.83
N GLU A 199 42.29 -15.62 7.67
CA GLU A 199 42.77 -14.27 7.38
C GLU A 199 43.53 -14.15 6.05
N LYS A 200 44.16 -15.23 5.62
CA LYS A 200 44.87 -15.29 4.32
C LYS A 200 43.97 -15.03 3.12
N TYR A 201 42.68 -15.29 3.25
CA TYR A 201 41.69 -15.15 2.14
C TYR A 201 40.78 -13.93 2.29
N GLU A 202 41.08 -13.04 3.25
CA GLU A 202 40.27 -11.85 3.52
C GLU A 202 40.23 -10.90 2.31
N GLU A 203 41.37 -10.66 1.68
CA GLU A 203 41.47 -9.79 0.50
C GLU A 203 40.60 -10.33 -0.66
N TYR A 204 40.65 -11.65 -0.85
CA TYR A 204 39.76 -12.29 -1.85
C TYR A 204 38.31 -12.16 -1.48
N ALA A 205 37.92 -12.38 -0.22
CA ALA A 205 36.56 -12.20 0.27
C ALA A 205 36.04 -10.78 0.03
N GLN A 206 36.88 -9.77 0.29
CA GLN A 206 36.54 -8.37 0.01
C GLN A 206 36.37 -8.10 -1.48
N SER A 207 37.15 -8.73 -2.33
CA SER A 207 36.99 -8.60 -3.80
C SER A 207 35.67 -9.19 -4.29
N VAL A 208 35.25 -10.34 -3.73
CA VAL A 208 33.95 -10.96 -4.01
C VAL A 208 32.80 -10.06 -3.54
N ALA A 209 32.90 -9.55 -2.31
CA ALA A 209 31.89 -8.64 -1.76
C ALA A 209 31.75 -7.37 -2.61
N LYS A 210 32.88 -6.80 -3.08
CA LYS A 210 32.86 -5.64 -3.97
C LYS A 210 32.11 -5.94 -5.27
N ALA A 211 32.42 -7.07 -5.92
CA ALA A 211 31.77 -7.47 -7.17
C ALA A 211 30.25 -7.69 -7.01
N LEU A 212 29.80 -8.16 -5.83
CA LEU A 212 28.38 -8.30 -5.50
C LEU A 212 27.71 -6.95 -5.26
N LYS A 213 28.37 -6.04 -4.50
CA LYS A 213 27.86 -4.67 -4.26
C LYS A 213 27.69 -3.88 -5.55
N GLU A 214 28.60 -4.04 -6.52
CA GLU A 214 28.49 -3.41 -7.84
C GLU A 214 27.26 -3.89 -8.63
N ARG A 215 26.65 -5.03 -8.23
CA ARG A 215 25.40 -5.59 -8.77
C ARG A 215 24.20 -5.34 -7.86
N HIS A 216 24.30 -4.40 -6.94
CA HIS A 216 23.25 -4.03 -5.99
C HIS A 216 22.81 -5.18 -5.06
N VAL A 217 23.73 -6.10 -4.73
CA VAL A 217 23.50 -7.14 -3.73
C VAL A 217 24.04 -6.69 -2.38
N ASP A 218 23.20 -6.77 -1.33
CA ASP A 218 23.62 -6.53 0.04
C ASP A 218 24.51 -7.66 0.52
N VAL A 219 25.77 -7.34 0.85
CA VAL A 219 26.77 -8.33 1.23
C VAL A 219 27.56 -7.88 2.43
N THR A 220 27.73 -8.78 3.38
CA THR A 220 28.59 -8.64 4.56
C THR A 220 29.75 -9.60 4.44
N VAL A 221 30.99 -9.13 4.77
CA VAL A 221 32.13 -10.02 4.95
C VAL A 221 32.31 -10.22 6.46
N ASP A 222 32.27 -11.47 6.89
CA ASP A 222 32.45 -11.84 8.29
C ASP A 222 33.84 -12.46 8.49
N SER A 223 34.78 -11.63 8.93
CA SER A 223 36.20 -11.99 9.15
C SER A 223 36.48 -12.39 10.61
N ARG A 224 35.45 -12.69 11.40
CA ARG A 224 35.65 -13.12 12.79
C ARG A 224 36.40 -14.46 12.83
N SER A 225 37.33 -14.58 13.81
CA SER A 225 38.07 -15.82 14.04
C SER A 225 37.19 -16.84 14.80
N GLU A 226 36.21 -17.41 14.11
CA GLU A 226 35.31 -18.41 14.66
C GLU A 226 35.30 -19.67 13.80
N LYS A 227 34.92 -20.80 14.39
CA LYS A 227 34.76 -22.05 13.63
C LYS A 227 33.48 -21.96 12.74
N ILE A 228 33.63 -22.34 11.48
CA ILE A 228 32.51 -22.57 10.58
C ILE A 228 31.95 -23.96 10.92
N GLY A 229 30.77 -24.01 11.56
CA GLY A 229 30.16 -25.26 11.93
C GLY A 229 28.82 -25.09 12.56
#